data_27d1743b03f41ebde3813f1b9118a5a6
#
_entry.id   27d1743b03f41ebde3813f1b9118a5a6
#
_cell.length_a   1.000
_cell.length_b   1.000
_cell.length_c   1.000
_cell.angle_alpha   90.00
_cell.angle_beta   90.00
_cell.angle_gamma   90.00
#
_symmetry.space_group_name_H-M   'P 1'
#
loop_
_entity.id
_entity.type
_entity.pdbx_description
1 polymer ?
#
loop_
_entity_poly.entity_id
_entity_poly.type
_entity_poly.pdbx_seq_one_letter_code
_entity_poly.pdbx_strand_id
1 'polypeptide(L)' 'MEYEEAKQLIINDLSKKKGKSKFYFNDLAKIIGEKPRVAKKLINQMVQEEVLEYWSSGSTSLYGLKGAGKQASAEHED' A
#
# COMPACT_ATOMS: atom_id res chain seq x y z
N MET A 1 -1.45 13.30 -10.56
CA MET A 1 -1.74 13.14 -9.13
C MET A 1 -0.46 13.22 -8.35
N GLU A 2 -0.49 13.97 -7.27
CA GLU A 2 0.69 14.12 -6.45
C GLU A 2 0.84 12.96 -5.49
N TYR A 3 2.06 12.73 -5.07
CA TYR A 3 2.37 11.61 -4.20
C TYR A 3 1.56 11.63 -2.90
N GLU A 4 1.46 12.79 -2.27
CA GLU A 4 0.72 12.89 -1.01
C GLU A 4 -0.74 12.52 -1.19
N GLU A 5 -1.31 12.94 -2.29
CA GLU A 5 -2.70 12.63 -2.58
C GLU A 5 -2.87 11.13 -2.80
N ALA A 6 -1.97 10.54 -3.58
CA ALA A 6 -2.03 9.11 -3.83
C ALA A 6 -1.85 8.34 -2.52
N LYS A 7 -0.94 8.80 -1.67
CA LYS A 7 -0.69 8.14 -0.41
C LYS A 7 -1.94 8.13 0.46
N GLN A 8 -2.62 9.26 0.55
CA GLN A 8 -3.83 9.33 1.35
C GLN A 8 -4.92 8.42 0.81
N LEU A 9 -5.07 8.37 -0.50
CA LEU A 9 -6.06 7.50 -1.10
C LEU A 9 -5.79 6.04 -0.76
N ILE A 10 -4.54 5.63 -0.86
CA ILE A 10 -4.16 4.26 -0.56
C ILE A 10 -4.39 3.96 0.91
N ILE A 11 -3.92 4.83 1.79
CA ILE A 11 -4.07 4.61 3.23
C ILE A 11 -5.54 4.52 3.60
N ASN A 12 -6.35 5.43 3.10
CA ASN A 12 -7.77 5.43 3.43
C ASN A 12 -8.46 4.17 2.93
N ASP A 13 -8.18 3.78 1.69
CA ASP A 13 -8.87 2.64 1.13
C ASP A 13 -8.44 1.34 1.78
N LEU A 14 -7.14 1.14 1.96
CA LEU A 14 -6.66 -0.10 2.56
C LEU A 14 -7.05 -0.19 4.03
N SER A 15 -7.14 0.93 4.70
CA SER A 15 -7.57 0.92 6.10
C SER A 15 -8.99 0.43 6.25
N LYS A 16 -9.81 0.63 5.24
CA LYS A 16 -11.19 0.17 5.29
C LYS A 16 -11.34 -1.32 5.05
N LYS A 17 -10.32 -1.93 4.45
CA LYS A 17 -10.37 -3.35 4.11
C LYS A 17 -9.70 -4.16 5.20
N LYS A 18 -10.35 -4.26 6.32
CA LYS A 18 -9.71 -4.83 7.51
C LYS A 18 -9.39 -6.30 7.41
N GLY A 19 -10.13 -7.05 6.67
CA GLY A 19 -9.89 -8.48 6.56
C GLY A 19 -8.83 -8.86 5.55
N LYS A 20 -8.22 -7.88 4.89
CA LYS A 20 -7.28 -8.15 3.82
C LYS A 20 -6.04 -7.30 4.02
N SER A 21 -4.89 -7.95 4.05
CA SER A 21 -3.63 -7.24 4.27
C SER A 21 -2.74 -7.22 3.06
N LYS A 22 -3.08 -7.96 2.01
CA LYS A 22 -2.26 -8.03 0.81
C LYS A 22 -3.09 -7.70 -0.41
N PHE A 23 -2.54 -6.87 -1.27
CA PHE A 23 -3.24 -6.39 -2.45
C PHE A 23 -2.34 -6.49 -3.65
N TYR A 24 -2.94 -6.68 -4.82
CA TYR A 24 -2.20 -6.70 -6.05
C TYR A 24 -1.93 -5.28 -6.52
N PHE A 25 -0.90 -5.16 -7.37
CA PHE A 25 -0.59 -3.86 -7.93
C PHE A 25 -1.80 -3.25 -8.64
N ASN A 26 -2.54 -4.08 -9.37
CA ASN A 26 -3.70 -3.58 -10.10
C ASN A 26 -4.74 -2.98 -9.16
N ASP A 27 -4.89 -3.58 -7.99
CA ASP A 27 -5.85 -3.04 -7.00
C ASP A 27 -5.44 -1.64 -6.59
N LEU A 28 -4.15 -1.45 -6.32
CA LEU A 28 -3.66 -0.15 -5.90
C LEU A 28 -3.77 0.88 -7.02
N ALA A 29 -3.48 0.46 -8.24
CA ALA A 29 -3.58 1.35 -9.37
C ALA A 29 -5.01 1.84 -9.56
N LYS A 30 -5.98 0.96 -9.31
CA LYS A 30 -7.38 1.34 -9.42
C LYS A 30 -7.77 2.33 -8.34
N ILE A 31 -7.25 2.15 -7.14
CA ILE A 31 -7.53 3.07 -6.05
C ILE A 31 -7.02 4.46 -6.38
N ILE A 32 -5.82 4.53 -6.92
CA ILE A 32 -5.21 5.80 -7.29
C ILE A 32 -5.92 6.41 -8.48
N GLY A 33 -6.38 5.57 -9.42
CA GLY A 33 -7.05 6.07 -10.60
C GLY A 33 -6.12 6.59 -11.66
N GLU A 34 -4.85 6.19 -11.60
CA GLU A 34 -3.86 6.61 -12.57
C GLU A 34 -3.45 5.47 -13.47
N LYS A 35 -2.75 5.81 -14.54
CA LYS A 35 -2.24 4.77 -15.42
C LYS A 35 -1.20 3.93 -14.69
N PRO A 36 -1.03 2.67 -15.11
CA PRO A 36 -0.08 1.79 -14.43
C PRO A 36 1.31 2.37 -14.29
N ARG A 37 1.77 3.10 -15.30
CA ARG A 37 3.10 3.69 -15.26
C ARG A 37 3.24 4.70 -14.13
N VAL A 38 2.24 5.57 -14.00
CA VAL A 38 2.24 6.58 -12.94
C VAL A 38 2.00 5.93 -11.59
N ALA A 39 1.06 5.00 -11.53
CA ALA A 39 0.75 4.30 -10.30
C ALA A 39 1.98 3.57 -9.77
N LYS A 40 2.73 2.93 -10.66
CA LYS A 40 3.91 2.19 -10.24
C LYS A 40 4.93 3.11 -9.58
N LYS A 41 5.10 4.28 -10.13
CA LYS A 41 6.04 5.25 -9.59
C LYS A 41 5.63 5.68 -8.19
N LEU A 42 4.36 5.98 -8.01
CA LEU A 42 3.85 6.40 -6.72
C LEU A 42 3.92 5.28 -5.70
N ILE A 43 3.54 4.08 -6.11
CA ILE A 43 3.54 2.93 -5.22
C ILE A 43 4.96 2.57 -4.80
N ASN A 44 5.91 2.62 -5.73
CA ASN A 44 7.30 2.35 -5.39
C ASN A 44 7.80 3.34 -4.36
N GLN A 45 7.43 4.59 -4.49
CA GLN A 45 7.85 5.59 -3.52
C GLN A 45 7.24 5.29 -2.15
N MET A 46 6.00 4.84 -2.13
CA MET A 46 5.37 4.48 -0.86
C MET A 46 6.10 3.32 -0.19
N VAL A 47 6.57 2.37 -0.99
CA VAL A 47 7.34 1.26 -0.45
C VAL A 47 8.67 1.77 0.13
N GLN A 48 9.32 2.67 -0.59
CA GLN A 48 10.59 3.23 -0.14
C GLN A 48 10.44 4.02 1.14
N GLU A 49 9.32 4.71 1.29
CA GLU A 49 9.07 5.51 2.49
C GLU A 49 8.41 4.69 3.59
N GLU A 50 8.27 3.40 3.35
CA GLU A 50 7.71 2.48 4.33
C GLU A 50 6.25 2.75 4.64
N VAL A 51 5.55 3.36 3.71
CA VAL A 51 4.10 3.47 3.80
C VAL A 51 3.45 2.14 3.46
N LEU A 52 4.05 1.44 2.49
CA LEU A 52 3.57 0.13 2.07
C LEU A 52 4.66 -0.91 2.25
N GLU A 53 4.22 -2.14 2.48
CA GLU A 53 5.12 -3.29 2.46
C GLU A 53 4.97 -4.01 1.13
N TYR A 54 6.05 -4.62 0.72
CA TYR A 54 6.07 -5.32 -0.56
C TYR A 54 6.46 -6.77 -0.33
N TRP A 55 5.67 -7.67 -0.90
CA TRP A 55 5.98 -9.10 -0.87
C TRP A 55 6.05 -9.61 -2.30
N SER A 56 6.99 -10.48 -2.55
CA SER A 56 7.11 -11.14 -3.83
C SER A 56 6.79 -12.62 -3.61
N SER A 57 5.79 -13.11 -4.33
CA SER A 57 5.40 -14.50 -4.19
C SER A 57 5.37 -15.12 -5.59
N GLY A 58 6.42 -15.85 -5.91
CA GLY A 58 6.55 -16.38 -7.25
C GLY A 58 6.61 -15.25 -8.26
N SER A 59 5.71 -15.25 -9.21
CA SER A 59 5.67 -14.20 -10.23
C SER A 59 4.71 -13.09 -9.86
N THR A 60 4.18 -13.13 -8.65
CA THR A 60 3.17 -12.16 -8.23
C THR A 60 3.76 -11.19 -7.20
N SER A 61 3.47 -9.93 -7.37
CA SER A 61 3.87 -8.91 -6.41
C SER A 61 2.67 -8.48 -5.59
N LEU A 62 2.84 -8.42 -4.29
CA LEU A 62 1.78 -8.05 -3.37
C LEU A 62 2.21 -6.85 -2.56
N TYR A 63 1.24 -6.05 -2.17
CA TYR A 63 1.48 -4.83 -1.39
C TYR A 63 0.47 -4.74 -0.27
N GLY A 64 0.82 -4.02 0.77
CA GLY A 64 -0.10 -3.79 1.87
C GLY A 64 0.37 -2.60 2.69
N LEU A 65 -0.52 -2.11 3.55
CA LEU A 65 -0.16 -1.01 4.45
C LEU A 65 0.91 -1.49 5.41
N LYS A 66 2.03 -0.81 5.40
CA LYS A 66 3.10 -1.16 6.31
C LYS A 66 2.69 -0.81 7.73
N GLY A 67 2.84 -1.76 8.60
CA GLY A 67 2.51 -1.53 9.98
C GLY A 67 1.07 -1.72 10.34
N ALA A 68 0.23 -2.08 9.38
CA ALA A 68 -1.18 -2.30 9.71
C ALA A 68 -1.31 -3.32 10.82
N GLY A 69 -0.57 -4.41 10.70
CA GLY A 69 -0.53 -5.39 11.77
C GLY A 69 0.52 -5.08 12.80
N LYS A 70 1.63 -4.56 12.35
CA LYS A 70 2.74 -4.23 13.25
C LYS A 70 2.41 -3.06 14.15
N GLN A 71 1.67 -2.14 13.61
CA GLN A 71 1.34 -0.96 14.37
C GLN A 71 0.58 -1.34 15.62
N ALA A 72 -0.32 -2.27 15.48
CA ALA A 72 -1.05 -2.76 16.62
C ALA A 72 -0.10 -3.41 17.61
N SER A 73 0.85 -4.19 17.12
CA SER A 73 1.83 -4.83 17.98
C SER A 73 2.71 -3.81 18.66
N ALA A 74 3.18 -2.83 17.90
CA ALA A 74 4.06 -1.82 18.46
C ALA A 74 3.39 -1.06 19.57
N GLU A 75 2.13 -0.76 19.38
CA GLU A 75 1.39 -0.03 20.39
C GLU A 75 1.25 -0.85 21.64
N HIS A 76 1.10 -2.13 21.49
CA HIS A 76 1.02 -3.00 22.65
C HIS A 76 2.31 -3.03 23.41
N GLU A 77 3.39 -3.00 22.69
CA GLU A 77 4.68 -3.07 23.33
C GLU A 77 5.00 -1.82 24.10
N ASP A 78 4.46 -0.76 23.63
CA ASP A 78 4.66 0.51 24.31
C ASP A 78 3.79 0.62 25.54
#